data_cbda4ef8ca3bd3e7b113e83a077b978f
#
_entry.id   cbda4ef8ca3bd3e7b113e83a077b978f
#
_cell.length_a   1.000
_cell.length_b   1.000
_cell.length_c   1.000
_cell.angle_alpha   90.00
_cell.angle_beta   90.00
_cell.angle_gamma   90.00
#
_symmetry.space_group_name_H-M   'P 1'
#
loop_
_entity.id
_entity.type
_entity.pdbx_description
1 polymer ?
#
loop_
_entity_poly.entity_id
_entity_poly.type
_entity_poly.pdbx_seq_one_letter_code
_entity_poly.pdbx_strand_id
1 'polypeptide(L)'
;MIMTSEIIHILLLCCFFCGPMAVVSACSDKQNIESTNNALTSVALIPQPESLVYGSNNIALPSAITLTNEIKGVPASLLVSTLEQVCNEVQTVSNDNAFVRVLHNSNLGDDEYSINIGAENIQIEYSQPQGLLWGIQTLRQIILQCSTDDMGNNTIPMLSLQDKPKKNWRGFHVDVARHAFTMNYLKKIVDCLSFYKINKLQLHLTDDQGWRIEIKKYPALTSVGGWRQFDEYDKRCIELSNTDTDYLIDSKFIRNGNEYGGYYTQEELKDFVKYALDRGVDVIPEIDMPGHFSAAIKAFPNLSCTGGADWGKEFSFPVCVGKTENYAFMKNILDEVLAIFPSEYIHIGADEVETDNWTVCPYCQKMIKDNNLMNTSGLLNYFVKDISDYLKSKGKKVMVWDDAFYKRKPLDLIYTYWRDWLPEQPGDITQSGHSMIFMEWGRFYFSGTPSDKALKSLYTFTYEPQFPGIIQSKVTGFQACVWTEMIPNERKFGEHVFPSLQAFAEVAWGSTRDWDRFVRYLPWHLKWLNSNGIHCRKPDFLK
;
A
#
# COMPACT_ATOMS: atom_id res chain seq x y z
N MET A 1 -34.44 -49.65 31.29
CA MET A 1 -34.12 -49.48 32.71
C MET A 1 -33.51 -48.08 32.80
N ILE A 2 -34.34 -47.11 32.96
CA ILE A 2 -34.57 -46.26 34.14
C ILE A 2 -33.44 -45.22 34.27
N MET A 3 -33.79 -43.99 33.86
CA MET A 3 -34.10 -42.75 34.66
C MET A 3 -32.82 -41.94 34.96
N THR A 4 -32.75 -40.64 34.99
CA THR A 4 -33.61 -39.42 34.95
C THR A 4 -32.66 -38.23 34.78
N SER A 5 -32.96 -37.27 33.92
CA SER A 5 -33.57 -35.97 34.19
C SER A 5 -32.85 -35.09 35.23
N GLU A 6 -32.35 -33.94 34.79
CA GLU A 6 -32.84 -32.64 35.30
C GLU A 6 -32.39 -31.46 34.43
N ILE A 7 -33.37 -30.60 34.13
CA ILE A 7 -33.33 -29.36 33.38
C ILE A 7 -33.14 -28.23 34.38
N ILE A 8 -32.21 -27.32 34.12
CA ILE A 8 -32.28 -25.96 34.71
C ILE A 8 -32.16 -24.94 33.58
N HIS A 9 -33.27 -24.21 33.35
CA HIS A 9 -33.35 -22.98 32.58
C HIS A 9 -32.78 -21.83 33.39
N ILE A 10 -31.89 -21.03 32.76
CA ILE A 10 -31.68 -19.65 33.18
C ILE A 10 -31.77 -18.78 31.93
N LEU A 11 -32.70 -17.82 32.00
CA LEU A 11 -32.98 -16.81 30.98
C LEU A 11 -31.80 -15.88 30.78
N LEU A 12 -31.52 -15.61 29.51
CA LEU A 12 -30.66 -14.51 29.06
C LEU A 12 -31.43 -13.18 29.12
N LEU A 13 -30.83 -12.19 29.77
CA LEU A 13 -31.07 -10.79 29.47
C LEU A 13 -29.95 -10.29 28.53
N CYS A 14 -30.35 -9.89 27.32
CA CYS A 14 -29.50 -9.10 26.42
C CYS A 14 -29.36 -7.69 26.97
N CYS A 15 -28.16 -7.30 27.34
CA CYS A 15 -27.79 -5.89 27.46
C CYS A 15 -26.70 -5.58 26.42
N PHE A 16 -27.07 -4.75 25.47
CA PHE A 16 -26.13 -4.04 24.60
C PHE A 16 -25.24 -3.15 25.46
N PHE A 17 -23.96 -3.42 25.47
CA PHE A 17 -22.94 -2.45 25.87
C PHE A 17 -21.92 -2.30 24.74
N CYS A 18 -22.06 -1.22 23.99
CA CYS A 18 -20.93 -0.59 23.34
C CYS A 18 -20.01 -0.05 24.44
N GLY A 19 -18.96 -0.77 24.76
CA GLY A 19 -17.88 -0.28 25.61
C GLY A 19 -16.79 0.37 24.72
N PRO A 20 -16.19 1.49 25.18
CA PRO A 20 -15.09 2.10 24.45
C PRO A 20 -13.89 1.16 24.45
N MET A 21 -13.21 1.07 23.29
CA MET A 21 -11.90 0.43 23.20
C MET A 21 -10.98 0.99 24.27
N ALA A 22 -10.48 0.12 25.12
CA ALA A 22 -9.47 0.49 26.09
C ALA A 22 -8.21 0.93 25.34
N VAL A 23 -7.95 2.24 25.35
CA VAL A 23 -6.68 2.82 25.01
C VAL A 23 -5.69 2.36 26.10
N VAL A 24 -4.82 1.43 25.75
CA VAL A 24 -3.72 1.04 26.65
C VAL A 24 -2.77 2.24 26.72
N SER A 25 -2.75 2.89 27.87
CA SER A 25 -1.79 3.92 28.22
C SER A 25 -0.37 3.36 28.08
N ALA A 26 0.38 3.87 27.12
CA ALA A 26 1.77 3.47 26.87
C ALA A 26 2.77 4.01 27.91
N CYS A 27 2.31 4.51 29.05
CA CYS A 27 3.14 5.13 30.08
C CYS A 27 3.02 4.49 31.47
N SER A 28 2.86 3.15 31.61
CA SER A 28 2.88 2.54 32.96
C SER A 28 3.56 1.18 33.01
N ASP A 29 4.83 1.12 32.63
CA ASP A 29 5.77 0.14 33.22
C ASP A 29 6.93 0.89 33.81
N LYS A 30 6.83 1.16 35.13
CA LYS A 30 7.93 1.65 35.95
C LYS A 30 8.95 0.51 36.10
N GLN A 31 9.84 0.34 35.17
CA GLN A 31 11.16 -0.20 35.43
C GLN A 31 12.06 0.97 35.84
N ASN A 32 12.65 0.86 37.01
CA ASN A 32 13.69 1.76 37.52
C ASN A 32 14.81 1.90 36.50
N ILE A 33 14.76 2.97 35.71
CA ILE A 33 15.89 3.47 34.93
C ILE A 33 16.39 4.65 35.76
N GLU A 34 17.65 4.57 36.21
CA GLU A 34 18.36 5.67 36.86
C GLU A 34 18.10 6.97 36.06
N SER A 35 17.62 7.98 36.76
CA SER A 35 17.37 9.31 36.24
C SER A 35 18.69 10.00 35.91
N THR A 36 19.17 9.79 34.68
CA THR A 36 20.07 10.76 34.07
C THR A 36 19.19 11.75 33.31
N ASN A 37 19.29 13.03 33.64
CA ASN A 37 18.69 14.18 32.96
C ASN A 37 19.05 14.14 31.48
N ASN A 38 18.31 13.41 30.65
CA ASN A 38 18.46 13.38 29.20
C ASN A 38 17.23 14.07 28.57
N ALA A 39 17.34 15.40 28.45
CA ALA A 39 16.52 16.12 27.48
C ALA A 39 16.60 15.37 26.12
N LEU A 40 15.45 15.14 25.47
CA LEU A 40 15.44 14.50 24.16
C LEU A 40 16.27 15.37 23.22
N THR A 41 17.44 14.88 22.81
CA THR A 41 18.38 15.66 21.98
C THR A 41 18.12 15.48 20.48
N SER A 42 17.35 14.44 20.11
CA SER A 42 16.98 14.18 18.72
C SER A 42 15.72 13.30 18.66
N VAL A 43 14.97 13.42 17.58
CA VAL A 43 13.80 12.57 17.26
C VAL A 43 14.10 11.66 16.09
N ALA A 44 13.60 10.43 16.16
CA ALA A 44 13.73 9.45 15.09
C ALA A 44 12.68 9.74 14.01
N LEU A 45 13.05 10.46 12.95
CA LEU A 45 12.17 10.79 11.81
C LEU A 45 12.50 9.91 10.61
N ILE A 46 11.50 9.23 10.06
CA ILE A 46 11.55 8.47 8.82
C ILE A 46 10.30 8.82 7.98
N PRO A 47 10.45 9.31 6.75
CA PRO A 47 11.70 9.69 6.09
C PRO A 47 12.35 10.92 6.72
N GLN A 48 13.67 11.03 6.56
CA GLN A 48 14.45 12.18 7.02
C GLN A 48 14.01 13.46 6.28
N PRO A 49 13.71 14.54 6.98
CA PRO A 49 13.44 15.84 6.36
C PRO A 49 14.63 16.39 5.57
N GLU A 50 14.34 17.23 4.57
CA GLU A 50 15.37 17.90 3.74
C GLU A 50 16.28 18.80 4.61
N SER A 51 15.69 19.54 5.56
CA SER A 51 16.44 20.31 6.56
C SER A 51 15.84 20.10 7.95
N LEU A 52 16.70 20.01 8.97
CA LEU A 52 16.33 19.84 10.37
C LEU A 52 17.40 20.48 11.25
N VAL A 53 17.00 21.45 12.04
CA VAL A 53 17.86 22.16 12.99
C VAL A 53 17.23 22.08 14.38
N TYR A 54 17.95 21.58 15.36
CA TYR A 54 17.51 21.53 16.75
C TYR A 54 17.83 22.82 17.49
N GLY A 55 16.89 23.26 18.32
CA GLY A 55 17.15 24.28 19.34
C GLY A 55 17.92 23.71 20.55
N SER A 56 18.25 24.57 21.49
CA SER A 56 19.01 24.18 22.69
C SER A 56 18.15 23.60 23.80
N ASN A 57 16.83 23.73 23.75
CA ASN A 57 15.89 23.39 24.82
C ASN A 57 14.74 22.52 24.29
N ASN A 58 13.99 21.95 25.24
CA ASN A 58 12.69 21.35 24.98
C ASN A 58 11.56 22.35 25.34
N ILE A 59 10.40 22.19 24.70
CA ILE A 59 9.16 22.87 25.09
C ILE A 59 8.27 21.86 25.84
N ALA A 60 7.67 22.29 26.95
CA ALA A 60 6.65 21.52 27.65
C ALA A 60 5.31 21.60 26.90
N LEU A 61 4.65 20.46 26.74
CA LEU A 61 3.32 20.38 26.16
C LEU A 61 2.28 20.72 27.26
N PRO A 62 1.39 21.71 27.05
CA PRO A 62 0.35 22.02 28.02
C PRO A 62 -0.60 20.84 28.25
N SER A 63 -1.19 20.76 29.44
CA SER A 63 -2.23 19.77 29.73
C SER A 63 -3.50 19.98 28.91
N ALA A 64 -3.78 21.21 28.47
CA ALA A 64 -4.81 21.58 27.49
C ALA A 64 -4.13 22.26 26.30
N ILE A 65 -4.22 21.65 25.12
CA ILE A 65 -3.62 22.17 23.90
C ILE A 65 -4.68 22.88 23.07
N THR A 66 -4.39 24.09 22.64
CA THR A 66 -5.22 24.83 21.67
C THR A 66 -4.66 24.64 20.27
N LEU A 67 -5.56 24.34 19.31
CA LEU A 67 -5.26 24.13 17.90
C LEU A 67 -6.07 25.12 17.05
N THR A 68 -5.46 25.74 16.03
CA THR A 68 -6.21 26.57 15.09
C THR A 68 -7.25 25.75 14.33
N ASN A 69 -8.44 26.31 14.11
CA ASN A 69 -9.55 25.63 13.41
C ASN A 69 -9.48 25.74 11.88
N GLU A 70 -8.47 26.39 11.33
CA GLU A 70 -8.31 26.63 9.89
C GLU A 70 -7.63 25.48 9.14
N ILE A 71 -7.83 24.23 9.57
CA ILE A 71 -7.34 23.06 8.85
C ILE A 71 -8.29 22.78 7.69
N LYS A 72 -7.83 23.05 6.45
CA LYS A 72 -8.62 22.84 5.23
C LYS A 72 -8.09 21.62 4.46
N GLY A 73 -9.03 20.77 4.03
CA GLY A 73 -8.74 19.67 3.10
C GLY A 73 -7.99 18.45 3.69
N VAL A 74 -7.73 18.45 5.01
CA VAL A 74 -7.16 17.31 5.75
C VAL A 74 -7.99 17.06 7.01
N PRO A 75 -8.28 15.82 7.38
CA PRO A 75 -8.98 15.54 8.63
C PRO A 75 -8.18 16.03 9.85
N ALA A 76 -8.69 17.02 10.54
CA ALA A 76 -8.08 17.52 11.79
C ALA A 76 -7.94 16.40 12.83
N SER A 77 -8.80 15.37 12.76
CA SER A 77 -8.79 14.20 13.65
C SER A 77 -7.45 13.47 13.71
N LEU A 78 -6.66 13.46 12.63
CA LEU A 78 -5.32 12.85 12.64
C LEU A 78 -4.38 13.56 13.63
N LEU A 79 -4.40 14.87 13.65
CA LEU A 79 -3.58 15.66 14.57
C LEU A 79 -4.19 15.65 15.98
N VAL A 80 -5.49 15.87 16.09
CA VAL A 80 -6.22 15.86 17.38
C VAL A 80 -5.98 14.55 18.13
N SER A 81 -6.18 13.39 17.49
CA SER A 81 -5.98 12.08 18.12
C SER A 81 -4.54 11.82 18.55
N THR A 82 -3.58 12.49 17.93
CA THR A 82 -2.16 12.40 18.36
C THR A 82 -1.89 13.29 19.57
N LEU A 83 -2.42 14.51 19.56
CA LEU A 83 -2.28 15.44 20.69
C LEU A 83 -2.96 14.89 21.95
N GLU A 84 -4.13 14.26 21.83
CA GLU A 84 -4.86 13.61 22.93
C GLU A 84 -4.07 12.47 23.62
N GLN A 85 -3.00 11.96 23.00
CA GLN A 85 -2.12 10.97 23.63
C GLN A 85 -1.12 11.59 24.63
N VAL A 86 -0.91 12.91 24.55
CA VAL A 86 0.12 13.62 25.32
C VAL A 86 -0.44 14.77 26.16
N CYS A 87 -1.73 15.10 26.03
CA CYS A 87 -2.42 16.10 26.82
C CYS A 87 -3.81 15.60 27.24
N ASN A 88 -4.44 16.31 28.20
CA ASN A 88 -5.75 15.95 28.72
C ASN A 88 -6.91 16.44 27.83
N GLU A 89 -6.70 17.52 27.07
CA GLU A 89 -7.73 18.17 26.29
C GLU A 89 -7.14 18.87 25.07
N VAL A 90 -7.84 18.76 23.93
CA VAL A 90 -7.54 19.51 22.71
C VAL A 90 -8.73 20.39 22.37
N GLN A 91 -8.54 21.71 22.32
CA GLN A 91 -9.55 22.69 21.96
C GLN A 91 -9.21 23.35 20.62
N THR A 92 -10.17 23.41 19.71
CA THR A 92 -10.01 24.19 18.48
C THR A 92 -10.40 25.64 18.72
N VAL A 93 -9.55 26.58 18.31
CA VAL A 93 -9.73 28.02 18.50
C VAL A 93 -9.55 28.77 17.19
N SER A 94 -10.23 29.91 17.05
CA SER A 94 -10.19 30.75 15.84
C SER A 94 -9.23 31.92 15.95
N ASN A 95 -8.24 31.84 16.83
CA ASN A 95 -7.32 32.95 17.06
C ASN A 95 -5.86 32.58 16.78
N ASP A 96 -5.02 33.60 16.57
CA ASP A 96 -3.59 33.48 16.29
C ASP A 96 -2.75 33.05 17.52
N ASN A 97 -3.37 32.91 18.70
CA ASN A 97 -2.70 32.53 19.96
C ASN A 97 -2.80 31.05 20.28
N ALA A 98 -3.20 30.20 19.30
CA ALA A 98 -3.20 28.76 19.50
C ALA A 98 -1.79 28.23 19.77
N PHE A 99 -1.69 27.22 20.63
CA PHE A 99 -0.43 26.53 20.90
C PHE A 99 0.08 25.76 19.66
N VAL A 100 -0.84 25.12 18.91
CA VAL A 100 -0.52 24.52 17.61
C VAL A 100 -1.20 25.34 16.51
N ARG A 101 -0.39 25.94 15.65
CA ARG A 101 -0.82 26.79 14.55
C ARG A 101 -0.63 26.10 13.22
N VAL A 102 -1.64 26.15 12.38
CA VAL A 102 -1.60 25.68 11.00
C VAL A 102 -1.78 26.87 10.09
N LEU A 103 -0.74 27.23 9.33
CA LEU A 103 -0.66 28.48 8.58
C LEU A 103 -0.52 28.20 7.08
N HIS A 104 -1.33 28.89 6.27
CA HIS A 104 -1.17 28.82 4.82
C HIS A 104 -0.03 29.74 4.35
N ASN A 105 0.92 29.16 3.58
CA ASN A 105 2.05 29.89 2.99
C ASN A 105 2.15 29.55 1.50
N SER A 106 1.70 30.45 0.64
CA SER A 106 1.69 30.28 -0.82
C SER A 106 3.07 30.21 -1.48
N ASN A 107 4.15 30.48 -0.74
CA ASN A 107 5.51 30.36 -1.25
C ASN A 107 6.06 28.93 -1.22
N LEU A 108 5.38 28.01 -0.52
CA LEU A 108 5.74 26.60 -0.47
C LEU A 108 5.18 25.86 -1.70
N GLY A 109 5.85 24.79 -2.12
CA GLY A 109 5.35 23.87 -3.14
C GLY A 109 4.16 23.03 -2.66
N ASP A 110 3.50 22.31 -3.58
CA ASP A 110 2.26 21.58 -3.30
C ASP A 110 2.41 20.53 -2.18
N ASP A 111 3.50 19.78 -2.19
CA ASP A 111 3.81 18.74 -1.18
C ASP A 111 4.80 19.24 -0.10
N GLU A 112 5.16 20.53 -0.14
CA GLU A 112 6.14 21.13 0.76
C GLU A 112 5.47 21.63 2.04
N TYR A 113 6.18 21.51 3.16
CA TYR A 113 5.76 22.03 4.45
C TYR A 113 6.96 22.44 5.29
N SER A 114 6.73 23.28 6.29
CA SER A 114 7.68 23.57 7.36
C SER A 114 7.06 23.35 8.74
N ILE A 115 7.87 23.01 9.72
CA ILE A 115 7.49 22.93 11.12
C ILE A 115 8.49 23.75 11.93
N ASN A 116 7.97 24.63 12.78
CA ASN A 116 8.75 25.33 13.77
C ASN A 116 8.19 25.08 15.17
N ILE A 117 8.98 24.46 16.03
CA ILE A 117 8.68 24.22 17.43
C ILE A 117 9.51 25.21 18.25
N GLY A 118 8.89 26.31 18.61
CA GLY A 118 9.50 27.41 19.38
C GLY A 118 9.29 27.25 20.87
N ALA A 119 9.64 28.29 21.65
CA ALA A 119 9.49 28.29 23.09
C ALA A 119 8.00 28.38 23.57
N GLU A 120 7.11 28.89 22.74
CA GLU A 120 5.73 29.20 23.12
C GLU A 120 4.68 28.43 22.31
N ASN A 121 5.04 27.96 21.13
CA ASN A 121 4.06 27.34 20.20
C ASN A 121 4.74 26.42 19.16
N ILE A 122 3.89 25.66 18.48
CA ILE A 122 4.20 24.82 17.34
C ILE A 122 3.53 25.41 16.11
N GLN A 123 4.27 25.61 15.01
CA GLN A 123 3.72 26.10 13.76
C GLN A 123 3.96 25.09 12.65
N ILE A 124 2.92 24.82 11.84
CA ILE A 124 3.01 24.06 10.58
C ILE A 124 2.63 25.04 9.46
N GLU A 125 3.53 25.25 8.51
CA GLU A 125 3.22 25.99 7.29
C GLU A 125 3.07 25.05 6.10
N TYR A 126 2.11 25.36 5.22
CA TYR A 126 1.79 24.57 4.03
C TYR A 126 1.19 25.43 2.92
N SER A 127 1.26 24.94 1.68
CA SER A 127 0.58 25.57 0.52
C SER A 127 -0.68 24.79 0.12
N GLN A 128 -0.60 23.47 -0.03
CA GLN A 128 -1.69 22.62 -0.42
C GLN A 128 -2.01 21.57 0.67
N PRO A 129 -3.23 21.02 0.70
CA PRO A 129 -3.63 20.03 1.70
C PRO A 129 -2.67 18.84 1.84
N GLN A 130 -2.01 18.44 0.74
CA GLN A 130 -1.07 17.34 0.76
C GLN A 130 0.20 17.67 1.57
N GLY A 131 0.74 18.89 1.41
CA GLY A 131 1.87 19.36 2.23
C GLY A 131 1.51 19.44 3.71
N LEU A 132 0.29 19.92 4.04
CA LEU A 132 -0.20 19.92 5.42
C LEU A 132 -0.25 18.50 6.00
N LEU A 133 -0.74 17.53 5.24
CA LEU A 133 -0.82 16.14 5.71
C LEU A 133 0.58 15.60 6.05
N TRP A 134 1.58 15.86 5.20
CA TRP A 134 2.95 15.43 5.48
C TRP A 134 3.56 16.14 6.68
N GLY A 135 3.25 17.40 6.87
CA GLY A 135 3.61 18.16 8.07
C GLY A 135 2.98 17.55 9.33
N ILE A 136 1.68 17.21 9.27
CA ILE A 136 0.99 16.50 10.36
C ILE A 136 1.65 15.16 10.66
N GLN A 137 1.98 14.35 9.65
CA GLN A 137 2.63 13.05 9.88
C GLN A 137 4.02 13.21 10.53
N THR A 138 4.78 14.23 10.14
CA THR A 138 6.07 14.53 10.79
C THR A 138 5.87 15.01 12.24
N LEU A 139 4.92 15.91 12.48
CA LEU A 139 4.62 16.37 13.84
C LEU A 139 4.13 15.20 14.73
N ARG A 140 3.34 14.27 14.16
CA ARG A 140 2.94 13.04 14.87
C ARG A 140 4.14 12.21 15.28
N GLN A 141 5.13 11.99 14.41
CA GLN A 141 6.36 11.29 14.76
C GLN A 141 7.10 12.01 15.92
N ILE A 142 7.16 13.34 15.92
CA ILE A 142 7.79 14.12 16.98
C ILE A 142 7.04 13.97 18.30
N ILE A 143 5.73 14.17 18.30
CA ILE A 143 4.89 14.13 19.52
C ILE A 143 4.88 12.74 20.15
N LEU A 144 4.82 11.69 19.35
CA LEU A 144 4.83 10.30 19.85
C LEU A 144 6.17 9.88 20.49
N GLN A 145 7.20 10.72 20.39
CA GLN A 145 8.51 10.56 21.02
C GLN A 145 8.72 11.51 22.22
N CYS A 146 7.65 12.12 22.73
CA CYS A 146 7.77 13.01 23.89
C CYS A 146 8.48 12.31 25.05
N SER A 147 9.24 13.08 25.82
CA SER A 147 9.83 12.68 27.09
C SER A 147 9.11 13.39 28.24
N THR A 148 9.26 12.89 29.47
CA THR A 148 8.69 13.53 30.64
C THR A 148 9.82 14.26 31.39
N ASP A 149 9.60 15.54 31.71
CA ASP A 149 10.54 16.33 32.51
C ASP A 149 10.45 16.00 34.01
N ASP A 150 11.33 16.61 34.81
CA ASP A 150 11.40 16.41 36.28
C ASP A 150 10.11 16.86 37.01
N MET A 151 9.27 17.67 36.36
CA MET A 151 7.99 18.13 36.89
C MET A 151 6.82 17.27 36.44
N GLY A 152 7.07 16.25 35.63
CA GLY A 152 6.06 15.34 35.10
C GLY A 152 5.34 15.84 33.83
N ASN A 153 5.83 16.91 33.19
CA ASN A 153 5.26 17.41 31.95
C ASN A 153 5.82 16.65 30.73
N ASN A 154 4.97 16.38 29.75
CA ASN A 154 5.43 15.90 28.47
C ASN A 154 6.20 17.01 27.73
N THR A 155 7.37 16.69 27.20
CA THR A 155 8.24 17.64 26.50
C THR A 155 8.69 17.10 25.16
N ILE A 156 8.87 18.00 24.20
CA ILE A 156 9.44 17.72 22.88
C ILE A 156 10.57 18.72 22.56
N PRO A 157 11.55 18.36 21.73
CA PRO A 157 12.64 19.28 21.40
C PRO A 157 12.15 20.48 20.59
N MET A 158 12.68 21.64 20.91
CA MET A 158 12.58 22.80 20.03
C MET A 158 13.35 22.51 18.75
N LEU A 159 12.74 22.76 17.59
CA LEU A 159 13.38 22.53 16.28
C LEU A 159 12.72 23.36 15.18
N SER A 160 13.43 23.50 14.09
CA SER A 160 12.90 24.02 12.83
C SER A 160 13.24 23.03 11.72
N LEU A 161 12.26 22.70 10.88
CA LEU A 161 12.46 21.85 9.72
C LEU A 161 11.67 22.34 8.51
N GLN A 162 12.20 22.05 7.33
CA GLN A 162 11.51 22.22 6.05
C GLN A 162 11.72 20.94 5.25
N ASP A 163 10.67 20.49 4.55
CA ASP A 163 10.68 19.19 3.90
C ASP A 163 9.74 19.13 2.70
N LYS A 164 10.14 18.34 1.70
CA LYS A 164 9.35 18.04 0.51
C LYS A 164 9.84 16.75 -0.16
N PRO A 165 9.00 16.01 -0.87
CA PRO A 165 9.43 14.85 -1.63
C PRO A 165 10.17 15.26 -2.92
N LYS A 166 11.15 14.44 -3.32
CA LYS A 166 11.80 14.57 -4.65
C LYS A 166 11.03 13.86 -5.76
N LYS A 167 10.08 12.99 -5.40
CA LYS A 167 9.25 12.25 -6.34
C LYS A 167 7.77 12.29 -5.93
N ASN A 168 6.91 12.53 -6.91
CA ASN A 168 5.47 12.66 -6.68
C ASN A 168 4.78 11.30 -6.48
N TRP A 169 5.33 10.22 -7.05
CA TRP A 169 4.83 8.87 -6.86
C TRP A 169 5.66 8.13 -5.82
N ARG A 170 5.02 7.74 -4.74
CA ARG A 170 5.57 6.91 -3.67
C ARG A 170 4.57 5.82 -3.40
N GLY A 171 4.70 4.71 -4.14
CA GLY A 171 3.70 3.66 -4.23
C GLY A 171 4.02 2.46 -3.36
N PHE A 172 2.96 1.74 -3.01
CA PHE A 172 3.01 0.43 -2.41
C PHE A 172 1.96 -0.46 -3.06
N HIS A 173 2.35 -1.65 -3.49
CA HIS A 173 1.46 -2.62 -4.09
C HIS A 173 1.19 -3.76 -3.10
N VAL A 174 -0.07 -4.19 -3.01
CA VAL A 174 -0.49 -5.34 -2.21
C VAL A 174 -1.30 -6.29 -3.07
N ASP A 175 -0.80 -7.52 -3.20
CA ASP A 175 -1.55 -8.63 -3.74
C ASP A 175 -2.54 -9.13 -2.68
N VAL A 176 -3.83 -9.09 -3.01
CA VAL A 176 -4.90 -9.67 -2.20
C VAL A 176 -5.57 -10.86 -2.92
N ALA A 177 -5.12 -11.17 -4.13
CA ALA A 177 -5.68 -12.25 -4.95
C ALA A 177 -5.18 -13.62 -4.51
N ARG A 178 -3.86 -13.78 -4.25
CA ARG A 178 -3.29 -15.05 -3.77
C ARG A 178 -3.67 -15.30 -2.32
N HIS A 179 -3.25 -14.43 -1.39
CA HIS A 179 -3.76 -14.43 -0.02
C HIS A 179 -4.37 -13.07 0.34
N ALA A 180 -5.60 -13.11 0.82
CA ALA A 180 -6.38 -11.92 1.15
C ALA A 180 -6.16 -11.48 2.60
N PHE A 181 -6.44 -10.22 2.87
CA PHE A 181 -6.38 -9.62 4.21
C PHE A 181 -7.72 -9.03 4.60
N THR A 182 -7.97 -8.90 5.90
CA THR A 182 -9.18 -8.23 6.37
C THR A 182 -9.13 -6.73 6.05
N MET A 183 -10.30 -6.11 5.84
CA MET A 183 -10.39 -4.63 5.66
C MET A 183 -9.75 -3.87 6.82
N ASN A 184 -9.89 -4.40 8.04
CA ASN A 184 -9.27 -3.78 9.21
C ASN A 184 -7.73 -3.81 9.14
N TYR A 185 -7.15 -4.88 8.62
CA TYR A 185 -5.70 -4.94 8.44
C TYR A 185 -5.23 -4.03 7.30
N LEU A 186 -5.93 -4.01 6.18
CA LEU A 186 -5.63 -3.10 5.07
C LEU A 186 -5.69 -1.62 5.53
N LYS A 187 -6.64 -1.26 6.40
CA LYS A 187 -6.70 0.08 7.02
C LYS A 187 -5.46 0.36 7.89
N LYS A 188 -4.98 -0.60 8.67
CA LYS A 188 -3.71 -0.46 9.42
C LYS A 188 -2.51 -0.25 8.49
N ILE A 189 -2.47 -0.96 7.35
CA ILE A 189 -1.44 -0.74 6.33
C ILE A 189 -1.51 0.69 5.78
N VAL A 190 -2.70 1.18 5.46
CA VAL A 190 -2.91 2.59 5.05
C VAL A 190 -2.41 3.58 6.10
N ASP A 191 -2.65 3.32 7.39
CA ASP A 191 -2.13 4.15 8.49
C ASP A 191 -0.59 4.17 8.48
N CYS A 192 0.06 3.02 8.27
CA CYS A 192 1.51 2.92 8.13
C CYS A 192 2.02 3.66 6.89
N LEU A 193 1.38 3.47 5.73
CA LEU A 193 1.74 4.15 4.50
C LEU A 193 1.71 5.67 4.67
N SER A 194 0.62 6.19 5.21
CA SER A 194 0.45 7.62 5.52
C SER A 194 1.52 8.12 6.49
N PHE A 195 1.78 7.37 7.58
CA PHE A 195 2.78 7.73 8.59
C PHE A 195 4.19 7.84 8.02
N TYR A 196 4.53 7.01 7.03
CA TYR A 196 5.80 7.05 6.29
C TYR A 196 5.71 7.81 4.96
N LYS A 197 4.65 8.61 4.76
CA LYS A 197 4.46 9.52 3.61
C LYS A 197 4.40 8.81 2.25
N ILE A 198 3.96 7.57 2.22
CA ILE A 198 3.62 6.84 0.99
C ILE A 198 2.22 7.26 0.57
N ASN A 199 2.03 7.64 -0.71
CA ASN A 199 0.81 8.30 -1.16
C ASN A 199 -0.01 7.52 -2.19
N LYS A 200 0.45 6.34 -2.61
CA LYS A 200 -0.26 5.50 -3.56
C LYS A 200 -0.30 4.06 -3.05
N LEU A 201 -1.48 3.44 -3.11
CA LEU A 201 -1.68 2.03 -2.81
C LEU A 201 -2.31 1.35 -4.01
N GLN A 202 -1.57 0.50 -4.71
CA GLN A 202 -2.09 -0.36 -5.75
C GLN A 202 -2.61 -1.65 -5.12
N LEU A 203 -3.89 -1.96 -5.34
CA LEU A 203 -4.51 -3.21 -4.93
C LEU A 203 -4.61 -4.15 -6.13
N HIS A 204 -3.87 -5.25 -6.09
CA HIS A 204 -3.96 -6.33 -7.06
C HIS A 204 -5.14 -7.24 -6.68
N LEU A 205 -6.29 -6.94 -7.29
CA LEU A 205 -7.60 -7.47 -6.89
C LEU A 205 -7.97 -8.78 -7.57
N THR A 206 -7.28 -9.13 -8.65
CA THR A 206 -7.63 -10.29 -9.48
C THR A 206 -6.38 -10.95 -10.03
N ASP A 207 -6.36 -12.30 -9.97
CA ASP A 207 -5.31 -13.13 -10.52
C ASP A 207 -5.85 -14.55 -10.76
N ASP A 208 -5.00 -15.48 -11.21
CA ASP A 208 -5.34 -16.89 -11.45
C ASP A 208 -5.94 -17.57 -10.22
N GLN A 209 -5.44 -17.23 -9.02
CA GLN A 209 -5.83 -17.86 -7.75
C GLN A 209 -7.08 -17.24 -7.11
N GLY A 210 -7.53 -16.06 -7.57
CA GLY A 210 -8.69 -15.47 -6.94
C GLY A 210 -9.16 -14.14 -7.52
N TRP A 211 -10.47 -13.96 -7.50
CA TRP A 211 -11.17 -12.75 -7.84
C TRP A 211 -11.70 -12.08 -6.57
N ARG A 212 -11.18 -10.91 -6.18
CA ARG A 212 -11.43 -10.31 -4.85
C ARG A 212 -12.35 -9.09 -4.84
N ILE A 213 -12.89 -8.68 -5.97
CA ILE A 213 -13.79 -7.53 -6.05
C ILE A 213 -15.20 -7.94 -6.51
N GLU A 214 -16.23 -7.50 -5.78
CA GLU A 214 -17.62 -7.71 -6.19
C GLU A 214 -17.93 -6.96 -7.48
N ILE A 215 -18.45 -7.70 -8.48
CA ILE A 215 -19.01 -7.16 -9.72
C ILE A 215 -20.48 -7.57 -9.79
N LYS A 216 -21.37 -6.64 -9.54
CA LYS A 216 -22.82 -6.92 -9.42
C LYS A 216 -23.42 -7.48 -10.70
N LYS A 217 -22.90 -7.06 -11.85
CA LYS A 217 -23.32 -7.60 -13.17
C LYS A 217 -22.90 -9.05 -13.37
N TYR A 218 -21.82 -9.48 -12.72
CA TYR A 218 -21.25 -10.82 -12.90
C TYR A 218 -20.97 -11.50 -11.55
N PRO A 219 -22.01 -11.86 -10.76
CA PRO A 219 -21.83 -12.37 -9.40
C PRO A 219 -21.05 -13.69 -9.33
N ALA A 220 -20.98 -14.46 -10.41
CA ALA A 220 -20.16 -15.66 -10.49
C ALA A 220 -18.65 -15.38 -10.36
N LEU A 221 -18.18 -14.17 -10.67
CA LEU A 221 -16.79 -13.78 -10.46
C LEU A 221 -16.36 -13.94 -8.99
N THR A 222 -17.24 -13.64 -8.04
CA THR A 222 -16.96 -13.78 -6.60
C THR A 222 -17.44 -15.11 -6.04
N SER A 223 -18.63 -15.60 -6.45
CA SER A 223 -19.17 -16.85 -5.90
C SER A 223 -18.41 -18.10 -6.36
N VAL A 224 -17.80 -18.06 -7.54
CA VAL A 224 -16.97 -19.13 -8.13
C VAL A 224 -15.51 -18.71 -8.18
N GLY A 225 -15.19 -17.60 -8.87
CA GLY A 225 -13.81 -17.13 -9.06
C GLY A 225 -13.15 -16.60 -7.79
N GLY A 226 -13.94 -16.22 -6.78
CA GLY A 226 -13.42 -15.82 -5.46
C GLY A 226 -12.88 -16.96 -4.60
N TRP A 227 -13.04 -18.23 -5.03
CA TRP A 227 -12.73 -19.43 -4.26
C TRP A 227 -11.95 -20.45 -5.07
N ARG A 228 -10.94 -21.07 -4.43
CA ARG A 228 -10.15 -22.18 -5.01
C ARG A 228 -10.03 -23.33 -4.03
N GLN A 229 -9.81 -24.54 -4.53
CA GLN A 229 -9.24 -25.62 -3.72
C GLN A 229 -7.80 -25.20 -3.35
N PHE A 230 -7.32 -25.66 -2.18
CA PHE A 230 -5.94 -25.38 -1.79
C PHE A 230 -4.98 -25.74 -2.93
N ASP A 231 -4.29 -24.70 -3.44
CA ASP A 231 -3.28 -24.83 -4.48
C ASP A 231 -1.92 -25.30 -3.92
N GLU A 232 -0.88 -25.24 -4.72
CA GLU A 232 0.47 -25.63 -4.31
C GLU A 232 1.05 -24.70 -3.24
N TYR A 233 0.74 -23.40 -3.30
CA TYR A 233 1.20 -22.40 -2.33
C TYR A 233 0.49 -22.58 -0.98
N ASP A 234 -0.82 -22.80 -0.99
CA ASP A 234 -1.58 -23.11 0.22
C ASP A 234 -1.04 -24.37 0.90
N LYS A 235 -0.82 -25.45 0.14
CA LYS A 235 -0.26 -26.71 0.65
C LYS A 235 1.16 -26.51 1.20
N ARG A 236 1.97 -25.70 0.53
CA ARG A 236 3.31 -25.37 1.02
C ARG A 236 3.28 -24.56 2.31
N CYS A 237 2.39 -23.58 2.44
CA CYS A 237 2.18 -22.85 3.68
C CYS A 237 1.74 -23.79 4.81
N ILE A 238 0.80 -24.71 4.57
CA ILE A 238 0.37 -25.72 5.54
C ILE A 238 1.55 -26.61 5.97
N GLU A 239 2.37 -27.06 5.04
CA GLU A 239 3.57 -27.85 5.36
C GLU A 239 4.53 -27.08 6.26
N LEU A 240 4.85 -25.83 5.90
CA LEU A 240 5.76 -24.97 6.65
C LEU A 240 5.22 -24.62 8.04
N SER A 241 3.90 -24.52 8.19
CA SER A 241 3.26 -24.21 9.47
C SER A 241 3.50 -25.26 10.56
N ASN A 242 3.89 -26.49 10.20
CA ASN A 242 4.29 -27.52 11.16
C ASN A 242 5.58 -27.17 11.94
N THR A 243 6.42 -26.29 11.40
CA THR A 243 7.68 -25.86 12.01
C THR A 243 7.72 -24.35 12.31
N ASP A 244 6.94 -23.55 11.59
CA ASP A 244 6.85 -22.10 11.74
C ASP A 244 5.37 -21.68 11.66
N THR A 245 4.77 -21.41 12.81
CA THR A 245 3.34 -21.03 12.91
C THR A 245 3.01 -19.72 12.18
N ASP A 246 3.99 -18.94 11.77
CA ASP A 246 3.77 -17.73 10.98
C ASP A 246 3.31 -18.04 9.55
N TYR A 247 3.40 -19.30 9.11
CA TYR A 247 2.81 -19.78 7.85
C TYR A 247 1.38 -20.33 7.97
N LEU A 248 0.74 -20.23 9.13
CA LEU A 248 -0.66 -20.63 9.26
C LEU A 248 -1.56 -19.79 8.35
N ILE A 249 -2.36 -20.46 7.51
CA ILE A 249 -3.36 -19.77 6.69
C ILE A 249 -4.43 -19.17 7.60
N ASP A 250 -4.82 -17.93 7.38
CA ASP A 250 -5.88 -17.28 8.16
C ASP A 250 -7.23 -18.00 7.94
N SER A 251 -7.75 -18.59 8.99
CA SER A 251 -8.99 -19.38 8.97
C SER A 251 -10.23 -18.59 8.51
N LYS A 252 -10.19 -17.25 8.57
CA LYS A 252 -11.27 -16.39 8.07
C LYS A 252 -11.49 -16.52 6.55
N PHE A 253 -10.47 -16.96 5.82
CA PHE A 253 -10.51 -17.17 4.38
C PHE A 253 -10.62 -18.64 3.99
N ILE A 254 -10.91 -19.54 4.94
CA ILE A 254 -11.09 -20.97 4.69
C ILE A 254 -12.58 -21.34 4.81
N ARG A 255 -13.10 -22.05 3.81
CA ARG A 255 -14.39 -22.74 3.89
C ARG A 255 -14.24 -24.22 3.58
N ASN A 256 -15.18 -25.04 4.04
CA ASN A 256 -15.20 -26.50 3.80
C ASN A 256 -13.90 -27.24 4.19
N GLY A 257 -13.00 -26.58 4.93
CA GLY A 257 -11.73 -27.14 5.43
C GLY A 257 -10.59 -27.24 4.40
N ASN A 258 -10.85 -27.04 3.11
CA ASN A 258 -9.86 -27.18 2.02
C ASN A 258 -10.05 -26.20 0.86
N GLU A 259 -10.88 -25.20 1.02
CA GLU A 259 -11.06 -24.14 0.05
C GLU A 259 -10.59 -22.82 0.64
N TYR A 260 -9.77 -22.09 -0.12
CA TYR A 260 -9.33 -20.74 0.21
C TYR A 260 -10.06 -19.71 -0.65
N GLY A 261 -10.46 -18.59 -0.04
CA GLY A 261 -11.05 -17.50 -0.81
C GLY A 261 -11.76 -16.45 0.03
N GLY A 262 -12.56 -15.66 -0.66
CA GLY A 262 -13.26 -14.50 -0.15
C GLY A 262 -13.23 -13.37 -1.17
N TYR A 263 -13.91 -12.29 -0.87
CA TYR A 263 -13.92 -11.08 -1.71
C TYR A 263 -14.33 -9.89 -0.87
N TYR A 264 -14.10 -8.71 -1.41
CA TYR A 264 -14.55 -7.44 -0.84
C TYR A 264 -15.78 -6.95 -1.59
N THR A 265 -16.80 -6.55 -0.85
CA THR A 265 -17.99 -5.92 -1.42
C THR A 265 -17.66 -4.51 -1.94
N GLN A 266 -18.47 -4.00 -2.86
CA GLN A 266 -18.28 -2.64 -3.37
C GLN A 266 -18.37 -1.59 -2.26
N GLU A 267 -19.24 -1.81 -1.28
CA GLU A 267 -19.39 -0.86 -0.17
C GLU A 267 -18.18 -0.89 0.78
N GLU A 268 -17.65 -2.08 1.11
CA GLU A 268 -16.40 -2.19 1.88
C GLU A 268 -15.23 -1.49 1.17
N LEU A 269 -15.13 -1.64 -0.15
CA LEU A 269 -14.08 -0.97 -0.93
C LEU A 269 -14.26 0.54 -0.99
N LYS A 270 -15.49 1.06 -1.13
CA LYS A 270 -15.76 2.50 -1.07
C LYS A 270 -15.38 3.11 0.28
N ASP A 271 -15.76 2.43 1.37
CA ASP A 271 -15.38 2.86 2.72
C ASP A 271 -13.86 2.83 2.92
N PHE A 272 -13.20 1.79 2.39
CA PHE A 272 -11.75 1.68 2.43
C PHE A 272 -11.05 2.79 1.63
N VAL A 273 -11.51 3.06 0.41
CA VAL A 273 -10.98 4.12 -0.44
C VAL A 273 -11.13 5.48 0.23
N LYS A 274 -12.30 5.76 0.80
CA LYS A 274 -12.51 7.00 1.57
C LYS A 274 -11.55 7.09 2.75
N TYR A 275 -11.40 6.02 3.53
CA TYR A 275 -10.47 5.95 4.66
C TYR A 275 -9.02 6.26 4.23
N ALA A 276 -8.60 5.72 3.09
CA ALA A 276 -7.26 5.93 2.54
C ALA A 276 -7.06 7.38 2.06
N LEU A 277 -8.03 7.94 1.34
CA LEU A 277 -7.99 9.34 0.88
C LEU A 277 -7.90 10.32 2.04
N ASP A 278 -8.64 10.08 3.13
CA ASP A 278 -8.58 10.90 4.36
C ASP A 278 -7.17 10.87 4.99
N ARG A 279 -6.29 9.95 4.56
CA ARG A 279 -4.89 9.80 4.99
C ARG A 279 -3.86 10.14 3.91
N GLY A 280 -4.34 10.70 2.78
CA GLY A 280 -3.51 11.09 1.64
C GLY A 280 -2.96 9.91 0.83
N VAL A 281 -3.58 8.75 0.95
CA VAL A 281 -3.25 7.56 0.18
C VAL A 281 -4.31 7.33 -0.90
N ASP A 282 -3.94 7.51 -2.15
CA ASP A 282 -4.79 7.23 -3.30
C ASP A 282 -4.74 5.74 -3.63
N VAL A 283 -5.91 5.09 -3.65
CA VAL A 283 -6.03 3.65 -3.91
C VAL A 283 -6.27 3.41 -5.40
N ILE A 284 -5.34 2.71 -6.02
CA ILE A 284 -5.34 2.39 -7.45
C ILE A 284 -5.78 0.94 -7.60
N PRO A 285 -6.94 0.67 -8.25
CA PRO A 285 -7.33 -0.70 -8.53
C PRO A 285 -6.47 -1.28 -9.64
N GLU A 286 -6.08 -2.54 -9.48
CA GLU A 286 -5.54 -3.37 -10.55
C GLU A 286 -6.51 -4.50 -10.85
N ILE A 287 -6.92 -4.58 -12.11
CA ILE A 287 -7.67 -5.70 -12.69
C ILE A 287 -6.80 -6.25 -13.81
N ASP A 288 -6.10 -7.32 -13.52
CA ASP A 288 -5.17 -7.89 -14.47
C ASP A 288 -5.89 -8.50 -15.67
N MET A 289 -5.42 -8.16 -16.86
CA MET A 289 -5.94 -8.62 -18.14
C MET A 289 -4.95 -8.38 -19.28
N PRO A 290 -4.88 -9.22 -20.30
CA PRO A 290 -5.71 -10.39 -20.54
C PRO A 290 -5.19 -11.67 -19.92
N GLY A 291 -3.96 -11.68 -19.36
CA GLY A 291 -3.37 -12.77 -18.60
C GLY A 291 -3.92 -12.83 -17.18
N HIS A 292 -3.43 -13.78 -16.36
CA HIS A 292 -3.81 -13.95 -14.95
C HIS A 292 -5.33 -13.97 -14.71
N PHE A 293 -6.06 -14.61 -15.62
CA PHE A 293 -7.52 -14.53 -15.67
C PHE A 293 -8.23 -15.85 -15.35
N SER A 294 -7.50 -16.87 -14.85
CA SER A 294 -8.03 -18.22 -14.58
C SER A 294 -9.23 -18.19 -13.65
N ALA A 295 -9.22 -17.35 -12.60
CA ALA A 295 -10.35 -17.25 -11.67
C ALA A 295 -11.65 -16.81 -12.36
N ALA A 296 -11.56 -15.84 -13.29
CA ALA A 296 -12.70 -15.40 -14.07
C ALA A 296 -13.12 -16.43 -15.12
N ILE A 297 -12.17 -17.07 -15.80
CA ILE A 297 -12.45 -18.12 -16.79
C ILE A 297 -13.10 -19.33 -16.13
N LYS A 298 -12.73 -19.68 -14.91
CA LYS A 298 -13.41 -20.72 -14.12
C LYS A 298 -14.90 -20.39 -13.92
N ALA A 299 -15.22 -19.12 -13.68
CA ALA A 299 -16.61 -18.67 -13.55
C ALA A 299 -17.33 -18.55 -14.90
N PHE A 300 -16.60 -18.21 -15.98
CA PHE A 300 -17.11 -17.97 -17.33
C PHE A 300 -16.21 -18.65 -18.37
N PRO A 301 -16.33 -19.97 -18.58
CA PRO A 301 -15.42 -20.74 -19.44
C PRO A 301 -15.33 -20.23 -20.90
N ASN A 302 -16.39 -19.63 -21.41
CA ASN A 302 -16.43 -19.09 -22.76
C ASN A 302 -15.47 -17.89 -22.99
N LEU A 303 -14.91 -17.32 -21.93
CA LEU A 303 -13.89 -16.25 -22.04
C LEU A 303 -12.60 -16.77 -22.67
N SER A 304 -12.27 -18.05 -22.49
CA SER A 304 -11.03 -18.64 -23.01
C SER A 304 -11.15 -19.05 -24.49
N CYS A 305 -10.01 -19.33 -25.13
CA CYS A 305 -9.95 -19.87 -26.48
C CYS A 305 -10.52 -21.28 -26.60
N THR A 306 -10.39 -22.08 -25.52
CA THR A 306 -10.71 -23.53 -25.47
C THR A 306 -12.09 -23.84 -24.90
N GLY A 307 -12.74 -22.85 -24.26
CA GLY A 307 -14.01 -23.06 -23.57
C GLY A 307 -13.85 -23.53 -22.12
N GLY A 308 -12.67 -23.40 -21.54
CA GLY A 308 -12.37 -23.75 -20.14
C GLY A 308 -11.07 -23.13 -19.66
N ALA A 309 -10.77 -23.34 -18.39
CA ALA A 309 -9.52 -22.92 -17.74
C ALA A 309 -8.45 -24.04 -17.75
N ASP A 310 -8.74 -25.14 -18.42
CA ASP A 310 -7.86 -26.30 -18.47
C ASP A 310 -7.23 -26.43 -19.86
N TRP A 311 -5.98 -26.02 -19.98
CA TRP A 311 -5.17 -26.20 -21.18
C TRP A 311 -3.73 -26.65 -20.87
N GLY A 312 -3.53 -27.19 -19.66
CA GLY A 312 -2.26 -27.77 -19.24
C GLY A 312 -1.26 -26.80 -18.64
N LYS A 313 -1.62 -25.53 -18.48
CA LYS A 313 -0.84 -24.51 -17.76
C LYS A 313 -1.81 -23.74 -16.86
N GLU A 314 -1.48 -23.61 -15.57
CA GLU A 314 -2.30 -22.87 -14.59
C GLU A 314 -1.78 -21.45 -14.34
N PHE A 315 -0.71 -21.05 -15.03
CA PHE A 315 -0.06 -19.76 -14.84
C PHE A 315 -0.41 -18.79 -15.96
N SER A 316 -0.83 -17.58 -15.60
CA SER A 316 -1.14 -16.46 -16.48
C SER A 316 -2.10 -16.80 -17.63
N PHE A 317 -3.17 -17.53 -17.31
CA PHE A 317 -4.12 -18.03 -18.31
C PHE A 317 -4.90 -16.88 -18.95
N PRO A 318 -4.78 -16.66 -20.27
CA PRO A 318 -5.35 -15.48 -20.90
C PRO A 318 -6.77 -15.69 -21.43
N VAL A 319 -7.54 -14.60 -21.45
CA VAL A 319 -8.79 -14.56 -22.22
C VAL A 319 -8.54 -14.67 -23.74
N CYS A 320 -9.52 -15.15 -24.45
CA CYS A 320 -9.54 -15.11 -25.92
C CYS A 320 -9.79 -13.69 -26.42
N VAL A 321 -8.73 -12.97 -26.75
CA VAL A 321 -8.82 -11.59 -27.25
C VAL A 321 -9.27 -11.50 -28.72
N GLY A 322 -9.46 -12.64 -29.39
CA GLY A 322 -10.09 -12.72 -30.70
C GLY A 322 -11.63 -12.67 -30.67
N LYS A 323 -12.23 -12.90 -29.50
CA LYS A 323 -13.70 -12.83 -29.31
C LYS A 323 -14.10 -11.42 -28.90
N THR A 324 -14.88 -10.73 -29.73
CA THR A 324 -15.28 -9.33 -29.50
C THR A 324 -16.16 -9.15 -28.27
N GLU A 325 -16.96 -10.15 -27.91
CA GLU A 325 -17.80 -10.16 -26.71
C GLU A 325 -17.00 -10.07 -25.40
N ASN A 326 -15.75 -10.56 -25.40
CA ASN A 326 -14.89 -10.49 -24.23
C ASN A 326 -14.47 -9.05 -23.89
N TYR A 327 -14.34 -8.18 -24.89
CA TYR A 327 -14.08 -6.76 -24.66
C TYR A 327 -15.25 -6.08 -23.94
N ALA A 328 -16.49 -6.42 -24.34
CA ALA A 328 -17.67 -5.89 -23.66
C ALA A 328 -17.78 -6.40 -22.21
N PHE A 329 -17.41 -7.67 -21.97
CA PHE A 329 -17.35 -8.24 -20.63
C PHE A 329 -16.37 -7.46 -19.72
N MET A 330 -15.14 -7.24 -20.18
CA MET A 330 -14.13 -6.50 -19.43
C MET A 330 -14.49 -5.03 -19.24
N LYS A 331 -15.02 -4.35 -20.26
CA LYS A 331 -15.49 -2.95 -20.14
C LYS A 331 -16.62 -2.81 -19.11
N ASN A 332 -17.53 -3.78 -19.01
CA ASN A 332 -18.56 -3.79 -17.97
C ASN A 332 -17.98 -3.95 -16.55
N ILE A 333 -16.94 -4.77 -16.38
CA ILE A 333 -16.22 -4.91 -15.10
C ILE A 333 -15.57 -3.57 -14.76
N LEU A 334 -14.84 -2.99 -15.71
CA LEU A 334 -14.14 -1.72 -15.51
C LEU A 334 -15.10 -0.58 -15.15
N ASP A 335 -16.31 -0.52 -15.73
CA ASP A 335 -17.31 0.48 -15.35
C ASP A 335 -17.70 0.40 -13.87
N GLU A 336 -17.87 -0.81 -13.32
CA GLU A 336 -18.17 -0.97 -11.89
C GLU A 336 -16.95 -0.64 -11.01
N VAL A 337 -15.74 -1.02 -11.44
CA VAL A 337 -14.49 -0.66 -10.74
C VAL A 337 -14.31 0.86 -10.68
N LEU A 338 -14.53 1.57 -11.78
CA LEU A 338 -14.43 3.03 -11.84
C LEU A 338 -15.44 3.74 -10.94
N ALA A 339 -16.59 3.13 -10.67
CA ALA A 339 -17.60 3.67 -9.74
C ALA A 339 -17.20 3.53 -8.25
N ILE A 340 -16.22 2.67 -7.95
CA ILE A 340 -15.71 2.44 -6.59
C ILE A 340 -14.46 3.29 -6.35
N PHE A 341 -13.55 3.37 -7.34
CA PHE A 341 -12.23 3.99 -7.20
C PHE A 341 -12.16 5.34 -7.92
N PRO A 342 -12.16 6.47 -7.17
CA PRO A 342 -12.10 7.80 -7.76
C PRO A 342 -10.72 8.17 -8.31
N SER A 343 -9.68 7.39 -8.01
CA SER A 343 -8.31 7.62 -8.51
C SER A 343 -8.31 7.96 -10.00
N GLU A 344 -7.48 8.91 -10.40
CA GLU A 344 -7.24 9.19 -11.83
C GLU A 344 -6.49 8.05 -12.53
N TYR A 345 -5.91 7.12 -11.77
CA TYR A 345 -5.13 5.99 -12.26
C TYR A 345 -5.93 4.68 -12.17
N ILE A 346 -5.68 3.81 -13.11
CA ILE A 346 -6.10 2.40 -13.09
C ILE A 346 -5.01 1.53 -13.71
N HIS A 347 -4.71 0.41 -13.08
CA HIS A 347 -3.77 -0.58 -13.61
C HIS A 347 -4.53 -1.74 -14.23
N ILE A 348 -4.12 -2.18 -15.42
CA ILE A 348 -4.76 -3.29 -16.14
C ILE A 348 -3.84 -4.50 -16.32
N GLY A 349 -2.76 -4.59 -15.55
CA GLY A 349 -1.81 -5.71 -15.61
C GLY A 349 -1.07 -5.80 -16.94
N ALA A 350 -1.40 -6.79 -17.73
CA ALA A 350 -0.86 -7.13 -19.05
C ALA A 350 0.59 -7.70 -19.01
N ASP A 351 0.98 -8.27 -17.86
CA ASP A 351 2.22 -9.02 -17.66
C ASP A 351 2.06 -10.50 -18.02
N GLU A 352 3.18 -11.12 -18.29
CA GLU A 352 3.38 -12.57 -18.40
C GLU A 352 2.34 -13.34 -19.26
N VAL A 353 1.71 -12.68 -20.24
CA VAL A 353 0.60 -13.24 -21.00
C VAL A 353 1.00 -14.46 -21.84
N GLU A 354 0.51 -15.64 -21.47
CA GLU A 354 0.73 -16.91 -22.17
C GLU A 354 -0.06 -16.96 -23.49
N THR A 355 0.60 -16.66 -24.62
CA THR A 355 -0.09 -16.47 -25.92
C THR A 355 -0.15 -17.74 -26.79
N ASP A 356 0.32 -18.90 -26.31
CA ASP A 356 0.37 -20.13 -27.13
C ASP A 356 -0.99 -20.50 -27.73
N ASN A 357 -2.07 -20.40 -26.93
CA ASN A 357 -3.43 -20.65 -27.40
C ASN A 357 -3.88 -19.70 -28.50
N TRP A 358 -3.40 -18.47 -28.49
CA TRP A 358 -3.76 -17.49 -29.51
C TRP A 358 -3.17 -17.85 -30.89
N THR A 359 -2.05 -18.62 -30.92
CA THR A 359 -1.39 -19.04 -32.17
C THR A 359 -2.24 -20.02 -32.97
N VAL A 360 -3.08 -20.78 -32.29
CA VAL A 360 -3.94 -21.81 -32.91
C VAL A 360 -5.44 -21.48 -32.86
N CYS A 361 -5.83 -20.49 -32.07
CA CYS A 361 -7.23 -20.10 -31.92
C CYS A 361 -7.75 -19.40 -33.22
N PRO A 362 -8.83 -19.92 -33.87
CA PRO A 362 -9.33 -19.33 -35.10
C PRO A 362 -9.84 -17.88 -34.93
N TYR A 363 -10.37 -17.52 -33.76
CA TYR A 363 -10.79 -16.15 -33.45
C TYR A 363 -9.62 -15.21 -33.36
N CYS A 364 -8.54 -15.60 -32.61
CA CYS A 364 -7.34 -14.80 -32.46
C CYS A 364 -6.61 -14.64 -33.80
N GLN A 365 -6.47 -15.73 -34.58
CA GLN A 365 -5.85 -15.69 -35.91
C GLN A 365 -6.64 -14.83 -36.89
N LYS A 366 -7.98 -14.89 -36.84
CA LYS A 366 -8.83 -13.99 -37.62
C LYS A 366 -8.61 -12.52 -37.24
N MET A 367 -8.55 -12.19 -35.93
CA MET A 367 -8.30 -10.84 -35.43
C MET A 367 -6.93 -10.32 -35.90
N ILE A 368 -5.88 -11.17 -35.83
CA ILE A 368 -4.53 -10.84 -36.33
C ILE A 368 -4.60 -10.48 -37.83
N LYS A 369 -5.26 -11.31 -38.63
CA LYS A 369 -5.37 -11.10 -40.07
C LYS A 369 -6.16 -9.84 -40.42
N ASP A 370 -7.33 -9.67 -39.82
CA ASP A 370 -8.26 -8.58 -40.17
C ASP A 370 -7.70 -7.20 -39.79
N ASN A 371 -6.84 -7.14 -38.76
CA ASN A 371 -6.20 -5.91 -38.28
C ASN A 371 -4.75 -5.75 -38.77
N ASN A 372 -4.26 -6.61 -39.66
CA ASN A 372 -2.90 -6.60 -40.18
C ASN A 372 -1.83 -6.61 -39.07
N LEU A 373 -2.05 -7.39 -38.00
CA LEU A 373 -1.11 -7.55 -36.90
C LEU A 373 -0.05 -8.58 -37.29
N MET A 374 1.19 -8.40 -36.77
CA MET A 374 2.29 -9.26 -37.15
C MET A 374 2.22 -10.66 -36.52
N ASN A 375 1.80 -10.72 -35.25
CA ASN A 375 1.81 -11.92 -34.41
C ASN A 375 0.98 -11.71 -33.15
N THR A 376 1.07 -12.64 -32.19
CA THR A 376 0.37 -12.56 -30.90
C THR A 376 0.81 -11.38 -30.04
N SER A 377 2.09 -10.92 -30.11
CA SER A 377 2.52 -9.68 -29.43
C SER A 377 1.82 -8.44 -30.01
N GLY A 378 1.61 -8.42 -31.34
CA GLY A 378 0.80 -7.39 -31.99
C GLY A 378 -0.67 -7.46 -31.55
N LEU A 379 -1.20 -8.66 -31.32
CA LEU A 379 -2.56 -8.87 -30.83
C LEU A 379 -2.70 -8.42 -29.37
N LEU A 380 -1.71 -8.69 -28.51
CA LEU A 380 -1.66 -8.16 -27.14
C LEU A 380 -1.65 -6.62 -27.15
N ASN A 381 -0.78 -6.01 -27.95
CA ASN A 381 -0.73 -4.56 -28.10
C ASN A 381 -2.07 -3.96 -28.59
N TYR A 382 -2.75 -4.66 -29.51
CA TYR A 382 -4.08 -4.27 -29.98
C TYR A 382 -5.12 -4.30 -28.86
N PHE A 383 -5.12 -5.38 -28.06
CA PHE A 383 -5.99 -5.53 -26.90
C PHE A 383 -5.76 -4.43 -25.86
N VAL A 384 -4.51 -4.26 -25.43
CA VAL A 384 -4.13 -3.22 -24.45
C VAL A 384 -4.53 -1.84 -24.96
N LYS A 385 -4.38 -1.58 -26.27
CA LYS A 385 -4.81 -0.32 -26.87
C LYS A 385 -6.34 -0.12 -26.77
N ASP A 386 -7.17 -1.12 -27.10
CA ASP A 386 -8.63 -0.99 -27.04
C ASP A 386 -9.12 -0.70 -25.61
N ILE A 387 -8.62 -1.48 -24.63
CA ILE A 387 -8.99 -1.29 -23.22
C ILE A 387 -8.48 0.07 -22.69
N SER A 388 -7.26 0.45 -23.04
CA SER A 388 -6.71 1.73 -22.59
C SER A 388 -7.42 2.93 -23.22
N ASP A 389 -7.80 2.87 -24.50
CA ASP A 389 -8.57 3.92 -25.18
C ASP A 389 -9.95 4.07 -24.52
N TYR A 390 -10.58 2.94 -24.16
CA TYR A 390 -11.84 2.96 -23.42
C TYR A 390 -11.69 3.67 -22.06
N LEU A 391 -10.69 3.31 -21.28
CA LEU A 391 -10.43 3.91 -19.95
C LEU A 391 -10.05 5.40 -20.08
N LYS A 392 -9.26 5.77 -21.09
CA LYS A 392 -8.94 7.18 -21.39
C LYS A 392 -10.20 7.98 -21.75
N SER A 393 -11.16 7.38 -22.47
CA SER A 393 -12.45 8.02 -22.76
C SER A 393 -13.28 8.30 -21.49
N LYS A 394 -13.00 7.59 -20.39
CA LYS A 394 -13.57 7.81 -19.05
C LYS A 394 -12.72 8.76 -18.20
N GLY A 395 -11.68 9.39 -18.78
CA GLY A 395 -10.80 10.33 -18.08
C GLY A 395 -9.70 9.69 -17.23
N LYS A 396 -9.42 8.39 -17.40
CA LYS A 396 -8.41 7.69 -16.60
C LYS A 396 -7.04 7.69 -17.27
N LYS A 397 -5.99 7.72 -16.44
CA LYS A 397 -4.61 7.44 -16.80
C LYS A 397 -4.34 5.95 -16.59
N VAL A 398 -3.97 5.27 -17.67
CA VAL A 398 -3.83 3.80 -17.66
C VAL A 398 -2.40 3.40 -17.38
N MET A 399 -2.24 2.46 -16.46
CA MET A 399 -0.98 1.84 -16.06
C MET A 399 -0.95 0.38 -16.50
N VAL A 400 0.23 -0.09 -16.87
CA VAL A 400 0.50 -1.48 -17.24
C VAL A 400 1.86 -1.92 -16.75
N TRP A 401 2.04 -3.22 -16.54
CA TRP A 401 3.38 -3.77 -16.36
C TRP A 401 4.22 -3.59 -17.62
N ASP A 402 5.53 -3.48 -17.47
CA ASP A 402 6.44 -3.19 -18.59
C ASP A 402 6.50 -4.30 -19.65
N ASP A 403 5.89 -5.46 -19.40
CA ASP A 403 5.63 -6.53 -20.40
C ASP A 403 4.84 -6.04 -21.58
N ALA A 404 3.89 -5.14 -21.34
CA ALA A 404 3.07 -4.51 -22.40
C ALA A 404 3.85 -3.51 -23.26
N PHE A 405 5.12 -3.21 -22.94
CA PHE A 405 5.91 -2.27 -23.75
C PHE A 405 6.32 -2.90 -25.07
N TYR A 406 5.53 -2.63 -26.11
CA TYR A 406 5.82 -3.07 -27.46
C TYR A 406 6.68 -2.04 -28.19
N LYS A 407 8.02 -2.20 -28.15
CA LYS A 407 9.02 -1.23 -28.67
C LYS A 407 8.75 -0.75 -30.11
N ARG A 408 8.18 -1.60 -30.98
CA ARG A 408 7.86 -1.23 -32.38
C ARG A 408 6.70 -0.25 -32.49
N LYS A 409 5.76 -0.26 -31.53
CA LYS A 409 4.58 0.59 -31.51
C LYS A 409 4.17 0.83 -30.05
N PRO A 410 4.95 1.63 -29.31
CA PRO A 410 4.64 1.92 -27.91
C PRO A 410 3.29 2.62 -27.79
N LEU A 411 2.55 2.29 -26.76
CA LEU A 411 1.31 2.97 -26.41
C LEU A 411 1.60 4.09 -25.40
N ASP A 412 0.83 5.16 -25.47
CA ASP A 412 0.90 6.26 -24.50
C ASP A 412 0.27 5.84 -23.17
N LEU A 413 1.03 5.15 -22.36
CA LEU A 413 0.67 4.57 -21.06
C LEU A 413 1.73 4.91 -20.00
N ILE A 414 1.40 4.63 -18.75
CA ILE A 414 2.36 4.64 -17.64
C ILE A 414 2.84 3.21 -17.44
N TYR A 415 4.13 2.99 -17.65
CA TYR A 415 4.72 1.67 -17.48
C TYR A 415 5.26 1.49 -16.07
N THR A 416 4.92 0.37 -15.44
CA THR A 416 5.45 -0.06 -14.15
C THR A 416 6.55 -1.10 -14.40
N TYR A 417 7.81 -0.70 -14.20
CA TYR A 417 8.97 -1.53 -14.53
C TYR A 417 9.35 -2.43 -13.36
N TRP A 418 9.37 -3.75 -13.60
CA TRP A 418 9.72 -4.75 -12.60
C TRP A 418 10.83 -5.72 -13.02
N ARG A 419 11.05 -5.95 -14.31
CA ARG A 419 11.91 -6.99 -14.88
C ARG A 419 13.40 -6.62 -14.86
N ASP A 420 14.06 -6.76 -13.69
CA ASP A 420 15.46 -6.39 -13.50
C ASP A 420 16.46 -7.19 -14.37
N TRP A 421 16.03 -8.33 -14.93
CA TRP A 421 16.79 -9.08 -15.94
C TRP A 421 16.72 -8.46 -17.36
N LEU A 422 15.97 -7.40 -17.54
CA LEU A 422 15.93 -6.57 -18.75
C LEU A 422 16.39 -5.14 -18.43
N PRO A 423 17.66 -4.94 -18.04
CA PRO A 423 18.14 -3.66 -17.51
C PRO A 423 18.12 -2.51 -18.53
N GLU A 424 18.00 -2.81 -19.83
CA GLU A 424 17.86 -1.82 -20.91
C GLU A 424 16.43 -1.28 -21.03
N GLN A 425 15.44 -2.00 -20.54
CA GLN A 425 14.02 -1.68 -20.70
C GLN A 425 13.65 -0.29 -20.15
N PRO A 426 14.11 0.13 -18.96
CA PRO A 426 13.88 1.48 -18.46
C PRO A 426 14.39 2.58 -19.39
N GLY A 427 15.56 2.35 -20.01
CA GLY A 427 16.11 3.21 -21.03
C GLY A 427 15.20 3.31 -22.25
N ASP A 428 14.78 2.17 -22.79
CA ASP A 428 13.89 2.11 -23.96
C ASP A 428 12.54 2.82 -23.72
N ILE A 429 11.91 2.58 -22.57
CA ILE A 429 10.63 3.21 -22.20
C ILE A 429 10.79 4.73 -22.10
N THR A 430 11.77 5.18 -21.32
CA THR A 430 11.92 6.62 -21.03
C THR A 430 12.42 7.40 -22.24
N GLN A 431 13.29 6.83 -23.08
CA GLN A 431 13.75 7.43 -24.34
C GLN A 431 12.64 7.49 -25.40
N SER A 432 11.66 6.59 -25.35
CA SER A 432 10.46 6.67 -26.19
C SER A 432 9.47 7.76 -25.73
N GLY A 433 9.82 8.52 -24.68
CA GLY A 433 9.03 9.65 -24.19
C GLY A 433 8.00 9.31 -23.12
N HIS A 434 7.86 8.02 -22.74
CA HIS A 434 6.85 7.56 -21.79
C HIS A 434 7.27 7.77 -20.34
N SER A 435 6.27 7.94 -19.47
CA SER A 435 6.47 7.96 -18.02
C SER A 435 6.59 6.55 -17.48
N MET A 436 7.37 6.40 -16.42
CA MET A 436 7.62 5.12 -15.78
C MET A 436 7.57 5.24 -14.26
N ILE A 437 7.04 4.19 -13.60
CA ILE A 437 7.18 3.95 -12.18
C ILE A 437 8.20 2.82 -12.01
N PHE A 438 9.17 3.06 -11.17
CA PHE A 438 10.29 2.14 -10.99
C PHE A 438 10.04 1.24 -9.77
N MET A 439 10.06 -0.09 -9.98
CA MET A 439 9.74 -1.08 -8.95
C MET A 439 10.45 -2.43 -9.22
N GLU A 440 11.72 -2.40 -9.63
CA GLU A 440 12.47 -3.58 -10.05
C GLU A 440 12.45 -4.72 -9.01
N TRP A 441 12.41 -5.95 -9.50
CA TRP A 441 12.15 -7.14 -8.70
C TRP A 441 13.20 -7.38 -7.59
N GLY A 442 14.46 -7.17 -7.87
CA GLY A 442 15.56 -7.54 -6.96
C GLY A 442 15.58 -6.77 -5.63
N ARG A 443 14.97 -5.56 -5.54
CA ARG A 443 15.02 -4.73 -4.32
C ARG A 443 13.66 -4.23 -3.85
N PHE A 444 12.73 -3.95 -4.78
CA PHE A 444 11.45 -3.34 -4.44
C PHE A 444 10.35 -4.38 -4.22
N TYR A 445 10.59 -5.67 -4.50
CA TYR A 445 9.69 -6.76 -4.16
C TYR A 445 10.02 -7.28 -2.75
N PHE A 446 9.06 -7.14 -1.85
CA PHE A 446 9.20 -7.60 -0.45
C PHE A 446 8.72 -9.03 -0.25
N SER A 447 8.38 -9.74 -1.34
CA SER A 447 7.91 -11.13 -1.31
C SER A 447 9.03 -12.15 -1.07
N GLY A 448 10.28 -11.77 -1.36
CA GLY A 448 11.44 -12.63 -1.10
C GLY A 448 11.75 -12.75 0.40
N THR A 449 12.64 -13.69 0.76
CA THR A 449 13.05 -13.89 2.17
C THR A 449 13.67 -12.62 2.75
N PRO A 450 13.08 -12.04 3.82
CA PRO A 450 13.59 -10.82 4.40
C PRO A 450 14.98 -11.01 5.01
N SER A 451 15.91 -10.08 4.71
CA SER A 451 17.27 -10.12 5.25
C SER A 451 17.84 -8.72 5.44
N ASP A 452 18.87 -8.59 6.29
CA ASP A 452 19.56 -7.33 6.50
C ASP A 452 20.32 -6.87 5.25
N LYS A 453 20.79 -7.83 4.43
CA LYS A 453 21.43 -7.56 3.14
C LYS A 453 20.44 -6.95 2.16
N ALA A 454 19.23 -7.52 2.05
CA ALA A 454 18.17 -6.98 1.20
C ALA A 454 17.73 -5.57 1.65
N LEU A 455 17.55 -5.39 2.96
CA LEU A 455 17.21 -4.10 3.56
C LEU A 455 18.26 -3.03 3.22
N LYS A 456 19.54 -3.34 3.38
CA LYS A 456 20.64 -2.41 3.07
C LYS A 456 20.73 -2.13 1.58
N SER A 457 20.55 -3.16 0.73
CA SER A 457 20.55 -3.02 -0.73
C SER A 457 19.44 -2.07 -1.21
N LEU A 458 18.23 -2.20 -0.65
CA LEU A 458 17.12 -1.28 -0.91
C LEU A 458 17.47 0.16 -0.48
N TYR A 459 17.94 0.33 0.76
CA TYR A 459 18.26 1.65 1.32
C TYR A 459 19.34 2.39 0.51
N THR A 460 20.32 1.67 -0.03
CA THR A 460 21.45 2.23 -0.79
C THR A 460 21.21 2.26 -2.31
N PHE A 461 19.99 2.00 -2.76
CA PHE A 461 19.65 1.96 -4.19
C PHE A 461 20.07 3.22 -4.94
N THR A 462 20.63 3.02 -6.14
CA THR A 462 20.90 4.03 -7.17
C THR A 462 20.63 3.43 -8.55
N TYR A 463 20.28 4.25 -9.54
CA TYR A 463 20.04 3.77 -10.91
C TYR A 463 21.31 3.28 -11.60
N GLU A 464 22.39 4.04 -11.44
CA GLU A 464 23.67 3.77 -12.11
C GLU A 464 24.56 2.81 -11.30
N PRO A 465 25.35 1.96 -11.98
CA PRO A 465 25.41 1.76 -13.43
C PRO A 465 24.42 0.73 -13.99
N GLN A 466 23.49 0.23 -13.18
CA GLN A 466 22.70 -0.98 -13.46
C GLN A 466 21.65 -0.75 -14.58
N PHE A 467 21.10 0.46 -14.73
CA PHE A 467 20.01 0.75 -15.68
C PHE A 467 20.46 1.80 -16.70
N PRO A 468 21.14 1.38 -17.80
CA PRO A 468 21.72 2.29 -18.76
C PRO A 468 20.63 3.05 -19.55
N GLY A 469 20.93 4.28 -19.90
CA GLY A 469 20.09 5.10 -20.77
C GLY A 469 18.77 5.59 -20.18
N ILE A 470 18.51 5.34 -18.88
CA ILE A 470 17.31 5.81 -18.20
C ILE A 470 17.26 7.34 -18.13
N ILE A 471 16.13 7.93 -18.52
CA ILE A 471 15.87 9.35 -18.36
C ILE A 471 15.16 9.56 -17.02
N GLN A 472 15.91 9.96 -15.99
CA GLN A 472 15.41 10.06 -14.60
C GLN A 472 14.22 11.03 -14.43
N SER A 473 14.11 12.07 -15.28
CA SER A 473 12.95 12.98 -15.26
C SER A 473 11.65 12.33 -15.75
N LYS A 474 11.74 11.21 -16.46
CA LYS A 474 10.61 10.40 -16.88
C LYS A 474 10.19 9.34 -15.84
N VAL A 475 11.03 9.11 -14.84
CA VAL A 475 10.68 8.27 -13.70
C VAL A 475 9.86 9.10 -12.72
N THR A 476 8.54 8.86 -12.71
CA THR A 476 7.57 9.59 -11.87
C THR A 476 7.82 9.33 -10.38
N GLY A 477 8.27 8.12 -10.06
CA GLY A 477 8.64 7.73 -8.69
C GLY A 477 8.90 6.25 -8.56
N PHE A 478 8.79 5.79 -7.32
CA PHE A 478 9.09 4.42 -6.92
C PHE A 478 7.85 3.73 -6.35
N GLN A 479 7.82 2.41 -6.48
CA GLN A 479 6.80 1.58 -5.83
C GLN A 479 7.43 0.31 -5.31
N ALA A 480 7.07 -0.10 -4.09
CA ALA A 480 7.40 -1.41 -3.56
C ALA A 480 6.22 -2.36 -3.73
N CYS A 481 6.50 -3.65 -3.88
CA CYS A 481 5.51 -4.69 -4.13
C CYS A 481 5.54 -5.79 -3.09
N VAL A 482 4.34 -6.31 -2.76
CA VAL A 482 4.19 -7.53 -1.97
C VAL A 482 3.26 -8.47 -2.72
N TRP A 483 3.82 -9.57 -3.24
CA TRP A 483 3.09 -10.71 -3.77
C TRP A 483 2.89 -11.73 -2.66
N THR A 484 1.75 -12.36 -2.60
CA THR A 484 1.31 -13.05 -1.38
C THR A 484 1.19 -14.56 -1.51
N GLU A 485 1.79 -15.18 -2.51
CA GLU A 485 1.77 -16.64 -2.70
C GLU A 485 2.21 -17.39 -1.43
N MET A 486 3.27 -16.88 -0.77
CA MET A 486 3.85 -17.46 0.44
C MET A 486 3.65 -16.58 1.69
N ILE A 487 2.67 -15.66 1.65
CA ILE A 487 2.35 -14.73 2.74
C ILE A 487 0.89 -14.93 3.18
N PRO A 488 0.58 -16.01 3.93
CA PRO A 488 -0.78 -16.48 4.14
C PRO A 488 -1.57 -15.71 5.21
N ASN A 489 -0.96 -14.75 5.89
CA ASN A 489 -1.60 -14.03 6.99
C ASN A 489 -0.93 -12.68 7.30
N GLU A 490 -1.59 -11.91 8.18
CA GLU A 490 -1.17 -10.57 8.60
C GLU A 490 0.21 -10.55 9.29
N ARG A 491 0.56 -11.63 10.03
CA ARG A 491 1.82 -11.71 10.75
C ARG A 491 2.99 -11.91 9.78
N LYS A 492 2.85 -12.84 8.83
CA LYS A 492 3.85 -13.08 7.78
C LYS A 492 4.02 -11.85 6.89
N PHE A 493 2.92 -11.17 6.56
CA PHE A 493 2.96 -9.91 5.83
C PHE A 493 3.81 -8.86 6.56
N GLY A 494 3.57 -8.66 7.85
CA GLY A 494 4.34 -7.71 8.64
C GLY A 494 5.83 -8.03 8.70
N GLU A 495 6.21 -9.31 8.81
CA GLU A 495 7.60 -9.77 8.76
C GLU A 495 8.30 -9.40 7.45
N HIS A 496 7.62 -9.54 6.31
CA HIS A 496 8.16 -9.22 4.99
C HIS A 496 8.25 -7.71 4.76
N VAL A 497 7.24 -6.96 5.18
CA VAL A 497 7.11 -5.53 4.89
C VAL A 497 7.97 -4.68 5.81
N PHE A 498 8.05 -4.99 7.08
CA PHE A 498 8.75 -4.15 8.05
C PHE A 498 10.06 -4.81 8.54
N PRO A 499 11.21 -4.10 8.45
CA PRO A 499 11.41 -2.66 8.24
C PRO A 499 11.68 -2.23 6.79
N SER A 500 11.44 -3.06 5.77
CA SER A 500 11.71 -2.70 4.38
C SER A 500 10.94 -1.46 3.94
N LEU A 501 9.70 -1.28 4.42
CA LEU A 501 8.89 -0.09 4.12
C LEU A 501 9.52 1.21 4.64
N GLN A 502 10.17 1.19 5.80
CA GLN A 502 10.88 2.36 6.32
C GLN A 502 12.08 2.74 5.44
N ALA A 503 12.85 1.74 5.00
CA ALA A 503 13.96 1.96 4.07
C ALA A 503 13.45 2.48 2.71
N PHE A 504 12.37 1.89 2.22
CA PHE A 504 11.70 2.34 0.99
C PHE A 504 11.19 3.78 1.11
N ALA A 505 10.61 4.16 2.25
CA ALA A 505 10.13 5.51 2.48
C ALA A 505 11.25 6.56 2.33
N GLU A 506 12.45 6.29 2.85
CA GLU A 506 13.63 7.15 2.66
C GLU A 506 14.03 7.27 1.17
N VAL A 507 13.98 6.15 0.43
CA VAL A 507 14.31 6.12 -1.00
C VAL A 507 13.25 6.87 -1.81
N ALA A 508 11.98 6.60 -1.58
CA ALA A 508 10.86 7.15 -2.33
C ALA A 508 10.64 8.65 -2.05
N TRP A 509 10.88 9.09 -0.82
CA TRP A 509 10.84 10.51 -0.45
C TRP A 509 12.01 11.28 -1.06
N GLY A 510 13.16 10.61 -1.24
CA GLY A 510 14.38 11.19 -1.77
C GLY A 510 15.23 11.90 -0.69
N SER A 511 15.10 11.46 0.56
CA SER A 511 15.88 11.94 1.69
C SER A 511 17.39 11.79 1.46
N THR A 512 18.18 12.62 2.14
CA THR A 512 19.61 12.37 2.29
C THR A 512 19.82 11.12 3.11
N ARG A 513 20.36 10.07 2.47
CA ARG A 513 20.47 8.74 3.05
C ARG A 513 21.73 8.62 3.90
N ASP A 514 21.53 8.25 5.16
CA ASP A 514 22.56 7.93 6.14
C ASP A 514 22.17 6.65 6.84
N TRP A 515 22.90 5.56 6.54
CA TRP A 515 22.59 4.24 7.06
C TRP A 515 22.71 4.14 8.56
N ASP A 516 23.72 4.78 9.15
CA ASP A 516 23.98 4.70 10.60
C ASP A 516 22.89 5.47 11.38
N ARG A 517 22.41 6.58 10.85
CA ARG A 517 21.24 7.29 11.36
C ARG A 517 19.99 6.41 11.24
N PHE A 518 19.74 5.80 10.09
CA PHE A 518 18.58 4.93 9.87
C PHE A 518 18.58 3.77 10.89
N VAL A 519 19.69 3.07 11.05
CA VAL A 519 19.84 1.98 12.02
C VAL A 519 19.58 2.46 13.44
N ARG A 520 20.06 3.65 13.82
CA ARG A 520 19.86 4.24 15.15
C ARG A 520 18.40 4.60 15.42
N TYR A 521 17.63 5.01 14.40
CA TYR A 521 16.24 5.44 14.54
C TYR A 521 15.25 4.26 14.43
N LEU A 522 15.61 3.23 13.73
CA LEU A 522 14.75 2.08 13.46
C LEU A 522 14.11 1.43 14.70
N PRO A 523 14.82 1.24 15.85
CA PRO A 523 14.24 0.60 17.04
C PRO A 523 12.95 1.27 17.55
N TRP A 524 12.89 2.61 17.52
CA TRP A 524 11.68 3.33 17.90
C TRP A 524 10.52 3.02 16.96
N HIS A 525 10.75 3.03 15.65
CA HIS A 525 9.73 2.72 14.66
C HIS A 525 9.21 1.28 14.77
N LEU A 526 10.08 0.31 15.00
CA LEU A 526 9.66 -1.07 15.21
C LEU A 526 8.83 -1.23 16.50
N LYS A 527 9.21 -0.54 17.57
CA LYS A 527 8.42 -0.51 18.81
C LYS A 527 7.05 0.10 18.58
N TRP A 528 6.98 1.23 17.87
CA TRP A 528 5.71 1.88 17.53
C TRP A 528 4.80 0.98 16.69
N LEU A 529 5.31 0.31 15.66
CA LEU A 529 4.56 -0.65 14.85
C LEU A 529 3.97 -1.78 15.70
N ASN A 530 4.80 -2.41 16.52
CA ASN A 530 4.37 -3.51 17.39
C ASN A 530 3.28 -3.05 18.39
N SER A 531 3.38 -1.84 18.97
CA SER A 531 2.36 -1.30 19.87
C SER A 531 1.04 -0.99 19.17
N ASN A 532 1.05 -0.81 17.83
CA ASN A 532 -0.14 -0.67 16.98
C ASN A 532 -0.63 -2.00 16.39
N GLY A 533 -0.09 -3.12 16.87
CA GLY A 533 -0.50 -4.46 16.45
C GLY A 533 -0.05 -4.82 15.04
N ILE A 534 1.05 -4.22 14.57
CA ILE A 534 1.74 -4.57 13.33
C ILE A 534 2.99 -5.36 13.70
N HIS A 535 3.01 -6.63 13.32
CA HIS A 535 4.21 -7.46 13.48
C HIS A 535 5.34 -6.96 12.57
N CYS A 536 6.58 -7.03 13.03
CA CYS A 536 7.75 -6.67 12.22
C CYS A 536 8.95 -7.56 12.54
N ARG A 537 9.73 -7.83 11.49
CA ARG A 537 11.02 -8.49 11.64
C ARG A 537 11.97 -7.61 12.45
N LYS A 538 12.68 -8.20 13.39
CA LYS A 538 13.81 -7.54 14.06
C LYS A 538 15.09 -7.85 13.27
N PRO A 539 15.76 -6.86 12.67
CA PRO A 539 17.04 -7.04 11.99
C PRO A 539 18.11 -7.62 12.93
N ASP A 540 19.05 -8.39 12.37
CA ASP A 540 20.11 -9.02 13.16
C ASP A 540 21.07 -8.00 13.76
N PHE A 541 21.32 -6.88 13.07
CA PHE A 541 22.14 -5.78 13.61
C PHE A 541 21.50 -5.04 14.81
N LEU A 542 20.24 -5.35 15.15
CA LEU A 542 19.57 -4.85 16.37
C LEU A 542 19.44 -5.91 17.47
N LYS A 543 19.95 -7.12 17.24
CA LYS A 543 20.01 -8.19 18.25
C LYS A 543 21.26 -8.02 19.11
#